data_daeea30065818be9e37dc20469df85ee
#
_entry.id   daeea30065818be9e37dc20469df85ee
#
_cell.length_a   1.000
_cell.length_b   1.000
_cell.length_c   1.000
_cell.angle_alpha   90.00
_cell.angle_beta   90.00
_cell.angle_gamma   90.00
#
_symmetry.space_group_name_H-M   'P 1'
#
loop_
_entity.id
_entity.type
_entity.pdbx_description
1 polymer ?
#
loop_
_entity_poly.entity_id
_entity_poly.type
_entity_poly.pdbx_seq_one_letter_code
_entity_poly.pdbx_strand_id
1 'polypeptide(L)'
;LDHSRVEAFLKTGAAGTAEEQKKMCEQMHLTDYNYLLLIPAQERQAETHVGEELRLMMIAEQVRQSYGRTQFVYNTTEGSVLVVLTLDKGTEAEQVQMCRQTEALHGLLEMTEPLILSGRFTRLEQLSSVYWQARNMAAYSDRTQKVCYLSGESLVRVTTTDITSLERLNEYLLSGRAQEAQSLIGE
;
A
#
# COMPACT_ATOMS: atom_id res chain seq x y z
N LEU A 1 -6.22 -13.58 13.01
CA LEU A 1 -6.16 -13.91 11.57
C LEU A 1 -4.97 -14.82 11.33
N ASP A 2 -5.18 -15.88 10.62
CA ASP A 2 -4.08 -16.74 10.23
C ASP A 2 -3.20 -15.99 9.22
N HIS A 3 -1.95 -15.79 9.58
CA HIS A 3 -0.95 -15.07 8.78
C HIS A 3 -0.80 -15.67 7.36
N SER A 4 -0.84 -16.99 7.25
CA SER A 4 -0.73 -17.67 5.97
C SER A 4 -1.91 -17.38 5.02
N ARG A 5 -3.10 -17.13 5.55
CA ARG A 5 -4.29 -16.80 4.76
C ARG A 5 -4.25 -15.39 4.20
N VAL A 6 -3.78 -14.42 4.99
CA VAL A 6 -3.58 -13.04 4.50
C VAL A 6 -2.55 -13.02 3.38
N GLU A 7 -1.43 -13.71 3.55
CA GLU A 7 -0.41 -13.82 2.51
C GLU A 7 -0.94 -14.49 1.24
N ALA A 8 -1.65 -15.60 1.38
CA ALA A 8 -2.26 -16.28 0.25
C ALA A 8 -3.26 -15.38 -0.48
N PHE A 9 -4.07 -14.63 0.27
CA PHE A 9 -5.02 -13.69 -0.31
C PHE A 9 -4.32 -12.54 -1.06
N LEU A 10 -3.29 -11.94 -0.47
CA LEU A 10 -2.52 -10.88 -1.11
C LEU A 10 -1.85 -11.36 -2.41
N LYS A 11 -1.36 -12.59 -2.43
CA LYS A 11 -0.69 -13.15 -3.62
C LYS A 11 -1.63 -13.58 -4.72
N THR A 12 -2.76 -14.17 -4.39
CA THR A 12 -3.64 -14.84 -5.36
C THR A 12 -4.99 -14.14 -5.56
N GLY A 13 -5.38 -13.24 -4.65
CA GLY A 13 -6.71 -12.64 -4.62
C GLY A 13 -7.82 -13.60 -4.19
N ALA A 14 -7.47 -14.84 -3.84
CA ALA A 14 -8.42 -15.86 -3.41
C ALA A 14 -8.71 -15.74 -1.91
N ALA A 15 -9.88 -15.21 -1.58
CA ALA A 15 -10.26 -14.93 -0.18
C ALA A 15 -10.87 -16.14 0.56
N GLY A 16 -10.80 -17.33 -0.01
CA GLY A 16 -11.33 -18.55 0.60
C GLY A 16 -12.86 -18.61 0.63
N THR A 17 -13.42 -19.15 1.70
CA THR A 17 -14.88 -19.26 1.88
C THR A 17 -15.54 -17.92 2.17
N ALA A 18 -16.86 -17.82 1.97
CA ALA A 18 -17.63 -16.61 2.29
C ALA A 18 -17.50 -16.21 3.78
N GLU A 19 -17.39 -17.20 4.68
CA GLU A 19 -17.18 -16.93 6.11
C GLU A 19 -15.80 -16.36 6.40
N GLU A 20 -14.75 -16.86 5.75
CA GLU A 20 -13.39 -16.35 5.85
C GLU A 20 -13.29 -14.92 5.32
N GLN A 21 -13.93 -14.64 4.19
CA GLN A 21 -14.02 -13.28 3.63
C GLN A 21 -14.69 -12.32 4.62
N LYS A 22 -15.80 -12.74 5.22
CA LYS A 22 -16.52 -11.93 6.21
C LYS A 22 -15.62 -11.61 7.41
N LYS A 23 -14.91 -12.60 7.93
CA LYS A 23 -13.95 -12.40 9.04
C LYS A 23 -12.84 -11.41 8.67
N MET A 24 -12.29 -11.51 7.46
CA MET A 24 -11.27 -10.56 6.99
C MET A 24 -11.82 -9.13 6.89
N CYS A 25 -13.02 -8.96 6.35
CA CYS A 25 -13.68 -7.65 6.27
C CYS A 25 -13.90 -7.04 7.65
N GLU A 26 -14.36 -7.84 8.61
CA GLU A 26 -14.60 -7.40 9.99
C GLU A 26 -13.27 -7.00 10.68
N GLN A 27 -12.23 -7.78 10.53
CA GLN A 27 -10.93 -7.49 11.15
C GLN A 27 -10.22 -6.29 10.53
N MET A 28 -10.40 -6.07 9.25
CA MET A 28 -9.89 -4.89 8.55
C MET A 28 -10.76 -3.66 8.75
N HIS A 29 -11.93 -3.81 9.37
CA HIS A 29 -12.93 -2.75 9.56
C HIS A 29 -13.33 -2.07 8.25
N LEU A 30 -13.48 -2.86 7.17
CA LEU A 30 -13.78 -2.32 5.85
C LEU A 30 -15.11 -1.54 5.83
N THR A 31 -15.07 -0.40 5.16
CA THR A 31 -16.20 0.48 4.87
C THR A 31 -16.36 0.62 3.35
N ASP A 32 -17.12 1.59 2.88
CA ASP A 32 -17.15 1.96 1.47
C ASP A 32 -15.95 2.84 1.06
N TYR A 33 -15.13 3.26 2.03
CA TYR A 33 -13.99 4.19 1.81
C TYR A 33 -12.72 3.63 2.46
N ASN A 34 -12.06 2.72 1.75
CA ASN A 34 -10.85 2.08 2.23
C ASN A 34 -9.65 2.48 1.38
N TYR A 35 -8.50 2.56 2.01
CA TYR A 35 -7.22 2.86 1.37
C TYR A 35 -6.16 1.92 1.91
N LEU A 36 -5.26 1.52 1.05
CA LEU A 36 -4.07 0.78 1.44
C LEU A 36 -2.93 1.75 1.65
N LEU A 37 -2.30 1.69 2.81
CA LEU A 37 -1.01 2.32 3.06
C LEU A 37 0.07 1.24 3.11
N LEU A 38 1.07 1.35 2.24
CA LEU A 38 2.23 0.49 2.27
C LEU A 38 3.41 1.26 2.85
N ILE A 39 3.98 0.70 3.92
CA ILE A 39 5.22 1.15 4.53
C ILE A 39 6.32 0.23 4.00
N PRO A 40 7.19 0.69 3.08
CA PRO A 40 8.21 -0.16 2.48
C PRO A 40 9.16 -0.73 3.52
N ALA A 41 9.72 -1.90 3.22
CA ALA A 41 10.76 -2.49 4.03
C ALA A 41 11.99 -1.57 4.04
N GLN A 42 12.53 -1.29 5.21
CA GLN A 42 13.78 -0.56 5.35
C GLN A 42 14.94 -1.54 5.38
N GLU A 43 16.06 -1.15 4.78
CA GLU A 43 17.32 -1.88 4.97
C GLU A 43 17.73 -1.76 6.46
N ARG A 44 17.54 -2.83 7.18
CA ARG A 44 17.99 -2.98 8.57
C ARG A 44 18.86 -4.20 8.70
N GLN A 45 19.72 -4.17 9.69
CA GLN A 45 20.44 -5.36 10.12
C GLN A 45 19.45 -6.46 10.52
N ALA A 46 19.78 -7.72 10.28
CA ALA A 46 18.94 -8.86 10.59
C ALA A 46 18.39 -8.75 12.02
N GLU A 47 17.09 -8.48 12.11
CA GLU A 47 16.37 -8.38 13.38
C GLU A 47 16.00 -9.79 13.87
N THR A 48 15.99 -9.98 15.17
CA THR A 48 15.41 -11.18 15.77
C THR A 48 13.90 -11.15 15.61
N HIS A 49 13.24 -12.31 15.67
CA HIS A 49 11.76 -12.39 15.62
C HIS A 49 11.09 -11.49 16.67
N VAL A 50 11.67 -11.40 17.87
CA VAL A 50 11.19 -10.50 18.94
C VAL A 50 11.33 -9.02 18.54
N GLY A 51 12.41 -8.67 17.86
CA GLY A 51 12.62 -7.32 17.35
C GLY A 51 11.61 -6.93 16.28
N GLU A 52 11.23 -7.86 15.41
CA GLU A 52 10.19 -7.66 14.38
C GLU A 52 8.82 -7.43 14.99
N GLU A 53 8.44 -8.21 16.01
CA GLU A 53 7.17 -8.05 16.73
C GLU A 53 7.10 -6.68 17.43
N LEU A 54 8.16 -6.29 18.13
CA LEU A 54 8.23 -4.98 18.79
C LEU A 54 8.14 -3.84 17.78
N ARG A 55 8.80 -3.96 16.65
CA ARG A 55 8.72 -2.98 15.56
C ARG A 55 7.29 -2.85 15.04
N LEU A 56 6.61 -3.96 14.80
CA LEU A 56 5.22 -3.96 14.34
C LEU A 56 4.29 -3.30 15.36
N MET A 57 4.48 -3.58 16.64
CA MET A 57 3.73 -2.96 17.74
C MET A 57 3.95 -1.43 17.77
N MET A 58 5.19 -0.98 17.61
CA MET A 58 5.53 0.44 17.57
C MET A 58 4.88 1.13 16.36
N ILE A 59 4.94 0.50 15.19
CA ILE A 59 4.29 1.02 13.98
C ILE A 59 2.77 1.10 14.18
N ALA A 60 2.16 0.07 14.72
CA ALA A 60 0.73 0.03 15.00
C ALA A 60 0.30 1.17 15.95
N GLU A 61 1.08 1.44 16.99
CA GLU A 61 0.81 2.55 17.93
C GLU A 61 0.96 3.92 17.25
N GLN A 62 1.97 4.12 16.43
CA GLN A 62 2.13 5.36 15.68
C GLN A 62 1.02 5.57 14.65
N VAL A 63 0.56 4.50 13.99
CA VAL A 63 -0.61 4.52 13.12
C VAL A 63 -1.86 4.93 13.91
N ARG A 64 -2.09 4.32 15.06
CA ARG A 64 -3.21 4.67 15.93
C ARG A 64 -3.18 6.14 16.35
N GLN A 65 -2.03 6.65 16.76
CA GLN A 65 -1.85 8.05 17.14
C GLN A 65 -2.06 9.00 15.96
N SER A 66 -1.52 8.67 14.80
CA SER A 66 -1.59 9.53 13.61
C SER A 66 -3.01 9.65 13.04
N TYR A 67 -3.77 8.56 13.06
CA TYR A 67 -5.13 8.57 12.49
C TYR A 67 -6.24 8.66 13.52
N GLY A 68 -5.89 8.69 14.81
CA GLY A 68 -6.87 8.85 15.90
C GLY A 68 -7.72 7.62 16.19
N ARG A 69 -7.43 6.49 15.56
CA ARG A 69 -8.10 5.21 15.78
C ARG A 69 -7.23 4.02 15.40
N THR A 70 -7.59 2.84 15.91
CA THR A 70 -6.93 1.59 15.52
C THR A 70 -7.25 1.25 14.07
N GLN A 71 -6.20 1.00 13.29
CA GLN A 71 -6.29 0.53 11.91
C GLN A 71 -5.74 -0.91 11.84
N PHE A 72 -6.12 -1.64 10.81
CA PHE A 72 -5.54 -2.96 10.55
C PHE A 72 -4.10 -2.80 10.09
N VAL A 73 -3.16 -3.44 10.78
CA VAL A 73 -1.72 -3.41 10.50
C VAL A 73 -1.23 -4.83 10.31
N TYR A 74 -0.53 -5.08 9.23
CA TYR A 74 -0.05 -6.42 8.87
C TYR A 74 1.39 -6.36 8.37
N ASN A 75 2.25 -7.24 8.89
CA ASN A 75 3.63 -7.37 8.45
C ASN A 75 3.73 -8.45 7.34
N THR A 76 4.07 -8.03 6.14
CA THR A 76 4.23 -8.96 5.02
C THR A 76 5.50 -9.79 5.16
N THR A 77 5.57 -10.94 4.49
CA THR A 77 6.76 -11.80 4.50
C THR A 77 8.00 -11.12 3.90
N GLU A 78 7.82 -10.05 3.14
CA GLU A 78 8.91 -9.25 2.54
C GLU A 78 9.42 -8.13 3.45
N GLY A 79 8.84 -7.98 4.63
CA GLY A 79 9.25 -6.99 5.63
C GLY A 79 8.60 -5.62 5.45
N SER A 80 7.74 -5.42 4.46
CA SER A 80 6.89 -4.24 4.36
C SER A 80 5.72 -4.35 5.32
N VAL A 81 5.16 -3.22 5.72
CA VAL A 81 3.97 -3.17 6.57
C VAL A 81 2.80 -2.62 5.77
N LEU A 82 1.72 -3.39 5.76
CA LEU A 82 0.47 -3.03 5.13
C LEU A 82 -0.49 -2.49 6.18
N VAL A 83 -1.06 -1.33 5.92
CA VAL A 83 -2.10 -0.73 6.77
C VAL A 83 -3.35 -0.51 5.94
N VAL A 84 -4.49 -0.94 6.46
CA VAL A 84 -5.79 -0.63 5.84
C VAL A 84 -6.38 0.56 6.57
N LEU A 85 -6.45 1.70 5.88
CA LEU A 85 -7.06 2.92 6.37
C LEU A 85 -8.51 2.98 5.92
N THR A 86 -9.41 3.33 6.84
CA THR A 86 -10.84 3.42 6.53
C THR A 86 -11.37 4.79 6.91
N LEU A 87 -12.22 5.36 6.06
CA LEU A 87 -12.94 6.60 6.32
C LEU A 87 -14.44 6.27 6.50
N ASP A 88 -15.12 7.08 7.30
CA ASP A 88 -16.54 6.83 7.60
C ASP A 88 -17.46 7.32 6.49
N LYS A 89 -17.21 8.52 5.97
CA LYS A 89 -18.05 9.19 4.95
C LYS A 89 -17.34 9.45 3.63
N GLY A 90 -16.01 9.37 3.61
CA GLY A 90 -15.19 9.63 2.42
C GLY A 90 -15.32 11.05 1.89
N THR A 91 -15.59 12.02 2.76
CA THR A 91 -15.67 13.43 2.37
C THR A 91 -14.30 13.96 1.93
N GLU A 92 -14.29 15.02 1.15
CA GLU A 92 -13.03 15.67 0.75
C GLU A 92 -12.19 16.09 1.97
N ALA A 93 -12.85 16.60 3.01
CA ALA A 93 -12.19 16.98 4.26
C ALA A 93 -11.50 15.80 4.95
N GLU A 94 -12.17 14.65 5.02
CA GLU A 94 -11.59 13.41 5.57
C GLU A 94 -10.42 12.93 4.72
N GLN A 95 -10.52 12.98 3.40
CA GLN A 95 -9.44 12.58 2.49
C GLN A 95 -8.21 13.49 2.63
N VAL A 96 -8.41 14.78 2.67
CA VAL A 96 -7.32 15.76 2.88
C VAL A 96 -6.65 15.55 4.23
N GLN A 97 -7.44 15.32 5.28
CA GLN A 97 -6.91 15.02 6.60
C GLN A 97 -6.10 13.73 6.62
N MET A 98 -6.59 12.69 5.97
CA MET A 98 -5.86 11.41 5.83
C MET A 98 -4.52 11.60 5.14
N CYS A 99 -4.46 12.38 4.07
CA CYS A 99 -3.20 12.70 3.38
C CYS A 99 -2.22 13.42 4.30
N ARG A 100 -2.67 14.41 5.06
CA ARG A 100 -1.84 15.13 6.04
C ARG A 100 -1.33 14.22 7.15
N GLN A 101 -2.19 13.36 7.66
CA GLN A 101 -1.83 12.37 8.68
C GLN A 101 -0.80 11.38 8.16
N THR A 102 -0.91 10.99 6.90
CA THR A 102 0.06 10.09 6.25
C THR A 102 1.43 10.76 6.08
N GLU A 103 1.47 12.01 5.69
CA GLU A 103 2.74 12.77 5.63
C GLU A 103 3.40 12.92 7.00
N ALA A 104 2.59 13.18 8.03
CA ALA A 104 3.08 13.25 9.40
C ALA A 104 3.62 11.91 9.90
N LEU A 105 2.94 10.81 9.54
CA LEU A 105 3.38 9.45 9.87
C LEU A 105 4.75 9.13 9.26
N HIS A 106 5.01 9.56 8.03
CA HIS A 106 6.32 9.41 7.38
C HIS A 106 7.44 10.00 8.25
N GLY A 107 7.24 11.20 8.80
CA GLY A 107 8.19 11.84 9.70
C GLY A 107 8.34 11.11 11.03
N LEU A 108 7.24 10.64 11.62
CA LEU A 108 7.26 9.90 12.88
C LEU A 108 7.97 8.56 12.76
N LEU A 109 7.87 7.89 11.61
CA LEU A 109 8.55 6.64 11.33
C LEU A 109 10.02 6.84 10.93
N GLU A 110 10.47 8.08 10.78
CA GLU A 110 11.83 8.41 10.31
C GLU A 110 12.19 7.68 9.01
N MET A 111 11.25 7.65 8.07
CA MET A 111 11.41 6.95 6.79
C MET A 111 12.36 7.70 5.86
N THR A 112 13.21 6.95 5.17
CA THR A 112 14.02 7.46 4.05
C THR A 112 13.33 7.28 2.71
N GLU A 113 12.42 6.32 2.63
CA GLU A 113 11.63 6.02 1.43
C GLU A 113 10.20 6.56 1.60
N PRO A 114 9.52 6.90 0.48
CA PRO A 114 8.13 7.35 0.60
C PRO A 114 7.21 6.24 1.09
N LEU A 115 6.17 6.62 1.82
CA LEU A 115 5.01 5.78 2.04
C LEU A 115 4.19 5.74 0.75
N ILE A 116 3.53 4.63 0.47
CA ILE A 116 2.68 4.47 -0.70
C ILE A 116 1.22 4.43 -0.25
N LEU A 117 0.43 5.40 -0.69
CA LEU A 117 -1.00 5.44 -0.40
C LEU A 117 -1.79 5.14 -1.66
N SER A 118 -2.60 4.10 -1.61
CA SER A 118 -3.43 3.67 -2.72
C SER A 118 -4.62 4.60 -2.97
N GLY A 119 -5.29 4.37 -4.08
CA GLY A 119 -6.63 4.87 -4.27
C GLY A 119 -7.68 4.15 -3.43
N ARG A 120 -8.88 4.71 -3.44
CA ARG A 120 -10.03 4.13 -2.77
C ARG A 120 -10.36 2.75 -3.33
N PHE A 121 -10.62 1.81 -2.44
CA PHE A 121 -11.26 0.55 -2.78
C PHE A 121 -12.46 0.31 -1.86
N THR A 122 -13.44 -0.45 -2.33
CA THR A 122 -14.72 -0.66 -1.65
C THR A 122 -14.95 -2.10 -1.23
N ARG A 123 -14.22 -3.04 -1.84
CA ARG A 123 -14.41 -4.48 -1.64
C ARG A 123 -13.10 -5.18 -1.37
N LEU A 124 -13.17 -6.22 -0.56
CA LEU A 124 -12.04 -7.05 -0.18
C LEU A 124 -11.28 -7.61 -1.40
N GLU A 125 -11.99 -8.00 -2.45
CA GLU A 125 -11.40 -8.57 -3.67
C GLU A 125 -10.45 -7.61 -4.40
N GLN A 126 -10.62 -6.31 -4.19
CA GLN A 126 -9.76 -5.27 -4.76
C GLN A 126 -8.42 -5.13 -4.03
N LEU A 127 -8.34 -5.59 -2.79
CA LEU A 127 -7.16 -5.40 -1.94
C LEU A 127 -5.90 -6.02 -2.55
N SER A 128 -5.99 -7.20 -3.11
CA SER A 128 -4.83 -7.87 -3.75
C SER A 128 -4.26 -7.02 -4.90
N SER A 129 -5.11 -6.55 -5.80
CA SER A 129 -4.71 -5.70 -6.91
C SER A 129 -4.09 -4.39 -6.44
N VAL A 130 -4.70 -3.75 -5.45
CA VAL A 130 -4.22 -2.50 -4.85
C VAL A 130 -2.86 -2.71 -4.17
N TYR A 131 -2.68 -3.82 -3.48
CA TYR A 131 -1.41 -4.19 -2.86
C TYR A 131 -0.28 -4.35 -3.89
N TRP A 132 -0.53 -5.06 -4.98
CA TRP A 132 0.46 -5.25 -6.04
C TRP A 132 0.84 -3.94 -6.74
N GLN A 133 -0.14 -3.06 -6.96
CA GLN A 133 0.14 -1.71 -7.48
C GLN A 133 1.03 -0.91 -6.54
N ALA A 134 0.72 -0.91 -5.24
CA ALA A 134 1.51 -0.21 -4.24
C ALA A 134 2.93 -0.76 -4.15
N ARG A 135 3.07 -2.08 -4.15
CA ARG A 135 4.36 -2.75 -4.13
C ARG A 135 5.22 -2.42 -5.35
N ASN A 136 4.62 -2.43 -6.52
CA ASN A 136 5.33 -2.08 -7.76
C ASN A 136 5.78 -0.62 -7.74
N MET A 137 4.95 0.29 -7.26
CA MET A 137 5.30 1.70 -7.13
C MET A 137 6.39 1.95 -6.11
N ALA A 138 6.47 1.17 -5.04
CA ALA A 138 7.53 1.29 -4.04
C ALA A 138 8.94 1.09 -4.66
N ALA A 139 9.05 0.27 -5.69
CA ALA A 139 10.31 0.03 -6.39
C ALA A 139 10.76 1.21 -7.27
N TYR A 140 9.84 2.08 -7.67
CA TYR A 140 10.09 3.18 -8.62
C TYR A 140 9.77 4.56 -8.05
N SER A 141 9.41 4.65 -6.76
CA SER A 141 9.02 5.91 -6.14
C SER A 141 10.19 6.87 -6.00
N ASP A 142 9.89 8.15 -6.20
CA ASP A 142 10.84 9.23 -5.97
C ASP A 142 11.09 9.40 -4.47
N ARG A 143 12.33 9.15 -4.04
CA ARG A 143 12.75 9.25 -2.63
C ARG A 143 12.70 10.66 -2.07
N THR A 144 12.51 11.69 -2.88
CA THR A 144 12.35 13.07 -2.43
C THR A 144 10.96 13.35 -1.87
N GLN A 145 9.97 12.52 -2.20
CA GLN A 145 8.60 12.63 -1.72
C GLN A 145 8.42 11.87 -0.39
N LYS A 146 7.58 12.40 0.49
CA LYS A 146 7.19 11.70 1.72
C LYS A 146 6.16 10.61 1.47
N VAL A 147 5.22 10.86 0.57
CA VAL A 147 4.13 9.97 0.22
C VAL A 147 3.95 9.95 -1.30
N CYS A 148 3.84 8.74 -1.83
CA CYS A 148 3.47 8.51 -3.22
C CYS A 148 1.97 8.15 -3.25
N TYR A 149 1.17 8.96 -3.93
CA TYR A 149 -0.28 8.76 -4.06
C TYR A 149 -0.61 8.03 -5.36
N LEU A 150 -1.27 6.86 -5.26
CA LEU A 150 -1.60 6.04 -6.42
C LEU A 150 -2.92 6.41 -7.09
N SER A 151 -3.76 7.20 -6.46
CA SER A 151 -4.93 7.78 -7.13
C SER A 151 -5.55 8.95 -6.37
N GLY A 152 -6.04 9.86 -7.07
CA GLY A 152 -6.95 10.94 -6.85
C GLY A 152 -7.29 11.44 -8.24
N GLU A 153 -8.46 11.92 -8.53
CA GLU A 153 -8.87 12.21 -9.91
C GLU A 153 -7.92 13.15 -10.66
N SER A 154 -7.26 14.07 -9.97
CA SER A 154 -6.26 14.97 -10.56
C SER A 154 -4.83 14.40 -10.59
N LEU A 155 -4.49 13.53 -9.65
CA LEU A 155 -3.24 12.79 -9.60
C LEU A 155 -3.27 11.53 -10.47
N VAL A 156 -4.46 10.96 -10.71
CA VAL A 156 -4.68 9.78 -11.53
C VAL A 156 -4.13 9.96 -12.94
N ARG A 157 -4.20 11.14 -13.52
CA ARG A 157 -3.71 11.34 -14.89
C ARG A 157 -2.20 11.19 -14.99
N VAL A 158 -1.45 11.77 -14.06
CA VAL A 158 0.03 11.68 -14.07
C VAL A 158 0.46 10.30 -13.62
N THR A 159 -0.07 9.80 -12.49
CA THR A 159 0.30 8.49 -11.94
C THR A 159 -0.19 7.32 -12.81
N THR A 160 -1.38 7.39 -13.38
CA THR A 160 -1.89 6.34 -14.29
C THR A 160 -1.10 6.28 -15.59
N THR A 161 -0.69 7.43 -16.13
CA THR A 161 0.18 7.48 -17.31
C THR A 161 1.53 6.86 -17.00
N ASP A 162 2.13 7.18 -15.85
CA ASP A 162 3.41 6.63 -15.42
C ASP A 162 3.32 5.12 -15.18
N ILE A 163 2.28 4.64 -14.50
CA ILE A 163 2.06 3.21 -14.27
C ILE A 163 1.81 2.48 -15.59
N THR A 164 0.99 3.02 -16.47
CA THR A 164 0.72 2.43 -17.78
C THR A 164 1.98 2.36 -18.63
N SER A 165 2.83 3.39 -18.58
CA SER A 165 4.11 3.41 -19.28
C SER A 165 5.08 2.38 -18.72
N LEU A 166 5.13 2.20 -17.40
CA LEU A 166 5.94 1.18 -16.74
C LEU A 166 5.44 -0.24 -17.03
N GLU A 167 4.14 -0.46 -17.04
CA GLU A 167 3.53 -1.73 -17.41
C GLU A 167 3.84 -2.07 -18.87
N ARG A 168 3.72 -1.13 -19.80
CA ARG A 168 4.09 -1.31 -21.20
C ARG A 168 5.58 -1.58 -21.35
N LEU A 169 6.43 -0.86 -20.63
CA LEU A 169 7.86 -1.10 -20.61
C LEU A 169 8.17 -2.53 -20.16
N ASN A 170 7.55 -3.00 -19.09
CA ASN A 170 7.68 -4.37 -18.61
C ASN A 170 7.22 -5.40 -19.65
N GLU A 171 6.07 -5.17 -20.29
CA GLU A 171 5.58 -6.04 -21.37
C GLU A 171 6.57 -6.12 -22.52
N TYR A 172 7.12 -4.99 -22.94
CA TYR A 172 8.10 -4.95 -24.04
C TYR A 172 9.41 -5.64 -23.65
N LEU A 173 9.89 -5.47 -22.44
CA LEU A 173 11.07 -6.16 -21.94
C LEU A 173 10.87 -7.66 -21.86
N LEU A 174 9.71 -8.12 -21.35
CA LEU A 174 9.37 -9.53 -21.25
C LEU A 174 9.15 -10.19 -22.62
N SER A 175 8.65 -9.43 -23.61
CA SER A 175 8.45 -9.92 -24.99
C SER A 175 9.69 -9.81 -25.88
N GLY A 176 10.81 -9.30 -25.40
CA GLY A 176 12.02 -9.08 -26.18
C GLY A 176 11.98 -7.87 -27.12
N ARG A 177 11.03 -6.95 -26.93
CA ARG A 177 10.81 -5.76 -27.79
C ARG A 177 11.58 -4.55 -27.26
N ALA A 178 12.91 -4.70 -27.13
CA ALA A 178 13.78 -3.68 -26.52
C ALA A 178 13.76 -2.32 -27.25
N GLN A 179 13.58 -2.30 -28.56
CA GLN A 179 13.50 -1.05 -29.34
C GLN A 179 12.25 -0.23 -29.03
N GLU A 180 11.11 -0.89 -28.83
CA GLU A 180 9.85 -0.23 -28.45
C GLU A 180 9.93 0.30 -27.01
N ALA A 181 10.61 -0.41 -26.12
CA ALA A 181 10.88 0.03 -24.77
C ALA A 181 11.74 1.31 -24.75
N GLN A 182 12.76 1.40 -25.58
CA GLN A 182 13.58 2.62 -25.72
C GLN A 182 12.77 3.80 -26.26
N SER A 183 11.86 3.56 -27.19
CA SER A 183 10.96 4.59 -27.73
C SER A 183 10.06 5.18 -26.63
N LEU A 184 9.58 4.38 -25.70
CA LEU A 184 8.77 4.84 -24.55
C LEU A 184 9.58 5.65 -23.53
N ILE A 185 10.86 5.32 -23.35
CA ILE A 185 11.76 6.07 -22.45
C ILE A 185 12.16 7.43 -23.06
N GLY A 186 12.24 7.53 -24.39
CA GLY A 186 12.60 8.74 -25.11
C GLY A 186 11.49 9.78 -25.24
N GLU A 187 10.27 9.45 -24.84
CA GLU A 187 9.12 10.37 -24.77
C GLU A 187 9.05 11.03 -23.38
#